data_e7ead0c0473c8284ef18dabb9517227d
#
_entry.id   e7ead0c0473c8284ef18dabb9517227d
#
_cell.length_a   1.000
_cell.length_b   1.000
_cell.length_c   1.000
_cell.angle_alpha   90.00
_cell.angle_beta   90.00
_cell.angle_gamma   90.00
#
_symmetry.space_group_name_H-M   'P 1'
#
loop_
_entity.id
_entity.type
_entity.pdbx_description
1 polymer ?
#
loop_
_entity_poly.entity_id
_entity_poly.type
_entity_poly.pdbx_seq_one_letter_code
_entity_poly.pdbx_strand_id
1 'polypeptide(L)'
;MAASGRTWQEAGLSAANRAALDSVRERARREQPRHVACIERVLAAAGVDADPHALLAAAGRQGVLTINFHPDRLLANDRSVARALDQDGVYRSQFETSISNGGLTAFPGGDRDRWERALFAGATTGLRSAPPSARATAAST
;
A
#
# COMPACT_ATOMS: atom_id res chain seq x y z
N MET A 1 26.03 6.64 12.32
CA MET A 1 24.76 6.18 12.92
C MET A 1 24.16 5.12 12.02
N ALA A 2 24.22 3.84 12.42
CA ALA A 2 23.69 2.74 11.63
C ALA A 2 22.15 2.75 11.71
N ALA A 3 21.48 2.90 10.58
CA ALA A 3 20.04 2.72 10.48
C ALA A 3 19.71 1.27 10.81
N SER A 4 19.11 1.05 11.98
CA SER A 4 18.57 -0.24 12.38
C SER A 4 17.49 -0.63 11.36
N GLY A 5 17.82 -1.57 10.48
CA GLY A 5 16.88 -2.15 9.53
C GLY A 5 15.75 -2.84 10.30
N ARG A 6 14.59 -2.20 10.38
CA ARG A 6 13.37 -2.86 10.83
C ARG A 6 12.99 -3.88 9.77
N THR A 7 13.26 -5.13 10.05
CA THR A 7 12.65 -6.25 9.31
C THR A 7 11.14 -6.19 9.56
N TRP A 8 10.37 -6.00 8.50
CA TRP A 8 8.92 -6.08 8.55
C TRP A 8 8.54 -7.49 8.95
N GLN A 9 8.00 -7.67 10.15
CA GLN A 9 7.51 -8.95 10.59
C GLN A 9 6.12 -9.19 10.00
N GLU A 10 6.02 -10.13 9.08
CA GLU A 10 4.73 -10.57 8.48
C GLU A 10 3.84 -11.28 9.51
N ALA A 11 4.36 -11.59 10.68
CA ALA A 11 3.68 -12.34 11.73
C ALA A 11 2.37 -11.71 12.25
N GLY A 12 2.20 -10.39 12.07
CA GLY A 12 0.98 -9.66 12.48
C GLY A 12 -0.03 -9.41 11.36
N LEU A 13 0.23 -9.87 10.14
CA LEU A 13 -0.68 -9.62 9.02
C LEU A 13 -1.91 -10.52 9.09
N SER A 14 -3.10 -9.93 8.79
CA SER A 14 -4.31 -10.71 8.56
C SER A 14 -4.15 -11.65 7.37
N ALA A 15 -4.98 -12.69 7.28
CA ALA A 15 -4.98 -13.60 6.13
C ALA A 15 -5.23 -12.86 4.81
N ALA A 16 -6.13 -11.87 4.81
CA ALA A 16 -6.40 -11.04 3.63
C ALA A 16 -5.19 -10.18 3.22
N ASN A 17 -4.47 -9.60 4.19
CA ASN A 17 -3.28 -8.82 3.89
C ASN A 17 -2.13 -9.70 3.36
N ARG A 18 -1.98 -10.92 3.88
CA ARG A 18 -1.01 -11.89 3.33
C ARG A 18 -1.36 -12.26 1.90
N ALA A 19 -2.61 -12.63 1.63
CA ALA A 19 -3.06 -12.97 0.28
C ALA A 19 -2.87 -11.81 -0.71
N ALA A 20 -3.13 -10.57 -0.29
CA ALA A 20 -2.87 -9.38 -1.10
C ALA A 20 -1.37 -9.21 -1.40
N LEU A 21 -0.51 -9.38 -0.40
CA LEU A 21 0.94 -9.29 -0.55
C LEU A 21 1.48 -10.38 -1.49
N ASP A 22 0.99 -11.62 -1.34
CA ASP A 22 1.39 -12.74 -2.19
C ASP A 22 0.96 -12.52 -3.64
N SER A 23 -0.24 -11.98 -3.88
CA SER A 23 -0.71 -11.60 -5.22
C SER A 23 0.20 -10.56 -5.87
N VAL A 24 0.60 -9.53 -5.13
CA VAL A 24 1.52 -8.49 -5.63
C VAL A 24 2.90 -9.08 -5.93
N ARG A 25 3.43 -9.94 -5.06
CA ARG A 25 4.73 -10.59 -5.25
C ARG A 25 4.73 -11.49 -6.48
N GLU A 26 3.69 -12.28 -6.66
CA GLU A 26 3.54 -13.17 -7.81
C GLU A 26 3.47 -12.37 -9.12
N ARG A 27 2.68 -11.31 -9.12
CA ARG A 27 2.60 -10.40 -10.25
C ARG A 27 3.95 -9.77 -10.55
N ALA A 28 4.65 -9.27 -9.54
CA ALA A 28 5.97 -8.66 -9.70
C ALA A 28 6.97 -9.63 -10.32
N ARG A 29 7.01 -10.89 -9.87
CA ARG A 29 7.89 -11.93 -10.44
C ARG A 29 7.55 -12.21 -11.92
N ARG A 30 6.26 -12.34 -12.23
CA ARG A 30 5.81 -12.61 -13.60
C ARG A 30 6.12 -11.47 -14.58
N GLU A 31 6.01 -10.22 -14.12
CA GLU A 31 6.22 -9.03 -14.95
C GLU A 31 7.68 -8.55 -14.95
N GLN A 32 8.52 -9.07 -14.06
CA GLN A 32 9.92 -8.66 -13.91
C GLN A 32 10.73 -8.66 -15.24
N PRO A 33 10.69 -9.71 -16.09
CA PRO A 33 11.49 -9.72 -17.31
C PRO A 33 11.14 -8.56 -18.25
N ARG A 34 9.84 -8.24 -18.35
CA ARG A 34 9.36 -7.13 -19.18
C ARG A 34 9.84 -5.77 -18.62
N HIS A 35 9.82 -5.62 -17.30
CA HIS A 35 10.25 -4.38 -16.65
C HIS A 35 11.77 -4.20 -16.75
N VAL A 36 12.56 -5.26 -16.60
CA VAL A 36 14.01 -5.23 -16.79
C VAL A 36 14.34 -4.79 -18.21
N ALA A 37 13.73 -5.40 -19.24
CA ALA A 37 13.93 -4.99 -20.63
C ALA A 37 13.51 -3.53 -20.91
N CYS A 38 12.54 -3.01 -20.17
CA CYS A 38 12.18 -1.59 -20.26
C CYS A 38 13.26 -0.69 -19.67
N ILE A 39 13.82 -1.05 -18.51
CA ILE A 39 14.91 -0.31 -17.84
C ILE A 39 16.14 -0.31 -18.76
N GLU A 40 16.53 -1.46 -19.33
CA GLU A 40 17.65 -1.57 -20.27
C GLU A 40 17.53 -0.59 -21.44
N ARG A 41 16.34 -0.51 -22.05
CA ARG A 41 16.09 0.45 -23.15
C ARG A 41 16.22 1.90 -22.72
N VAL A 42 15.72 2.23 -21.51
CA VAL A 42 15.83 3.60 -20.99
C VAL A 42 17.28 3.96 -20.70
N LEU A 43 18.05 3.06 -20.08
CA LEU A 43 19.47 3.25 -19.81
C LEU A 43 20.26 3.44 -21.10
N ALA A 44 20.03 2.58 -22.09
CA ALA A 44 20.68 2.69 -23.40
C ALA A 44 20.34 4.02 -24.09
N ALA A 45 19.08 4.45 -24.08
CA ALA A 45 18.66 5.73 -24.66
C ALA A 45 19.28 6.94 -23.93
N ALA A 46 19.54 6.82 -22.63
CA ALA A 46 20.19 7.85 -21.83
C ALA A 46 21.73 7.81 -21.89
N GLY A 47 22.32 6.83 -22.58
CA GLY A 47 23.77 6.63 -22.61
C GLY A 47 24.37 6.23 -21.26
N VAL A 48 23.57 5.62 -20.39
CA VAL A 48 23.98 5.18 -19.05
C VAL A 48 24.37 3.70 -19.11
N ASP A 49 25.62 3.41 -18.82
CA ASP A 49 26.13 2.04 -18.67
C ASP A 49 25.92 1.57 -17.23
N ALA A 50 24.79 0.92 -16.98
CA ALA A 50 24.45 0.38 -15.67
C ALA A 50 23.67 -0.94 -15.83
N ASP A 51 23.94 -1.89 -14.93
CA ASP A 51 23.17 -3.13 -14.83
C ASP A 51 21.78 -2.88 -14.21
N PRO A 52 20.67 -3.17 -14.93
CA PRO A 52 19.32 -2.97 -14.44
C PRO A 52 19.02 -3.80 -13.18
N HIS A 53 19.61 -4.99 -13.05
CA HIS A 53 19.43 -5.81 -11.84
C HIS A 53 20.13 -5.21 -10.63
N ALA A 54 21.31 -4.63 -10.81
CA ALA A 54 22.01 -3.91 -9.74
C ALA A 54 21.23 -2.67 -9.29
N LEU A 55 20.63 -1.93 -10.23
CA LEU A 55 19.76 -0.78 -9.92
C LEU A 55 18.52 -1.19 -9.11
N LEU A 56 17.81 -2.24 -9.53
CA LEU A 56 16.65 -2.76 -8.81
C LEU A 56 17.03 -3.23 -7.40
N ALA A 57 18.16 -3.93 -7.27
CA ALA A 57 18.67 -4.37 -5.97
C ALA A 57 19.07 -3.19 -5.08
N ALA A 58 19.67 -2.13 -5.63
CA ALA A 58 19.99 -0.91 -4.90
C ALA A 58 18.74 -0.18 -4.44
N ALA A 59 17.73 -0.03 -5.30
CA ALA A 59 16.45 0.56 -4.96
C ALA A 59 15.75 -0.22 -3.82
N GLY A 60 15.78 -1.55 -3.85
CA GLY A 60 15.20 -2.38 -2.81
C GLY A 60 15.93 -2.31 -1.45
N ARG A 61 17.26 -2.11 -1.46
CA ARG A 61 18.06 -2.01 -0.23
C ARG A 61 18.13 -0.61 0.37
N GLN A 62 18.14 0.43 -0.48
CA GLN A 62 18.40 1.81 -0.09
C GLN A 62 17.17 2.71 -0.21
N GLY A 63 16.17 2.26 -0.98
CA GLY A 63 14.93 3.00 -1.16
C GLY A 63 14.14 3.12 0.13
N VAL A 64 13.54 4.29 0.35
CA VAL A 64 12.62 4.54 1.45
C VAL A 64 11.23 4.75 0.87
N LEU A 65 10.28 3.94 1.33
CA LEU A 65 8.88 4.14 0.97
C LEU A 65 8.33 5.35 1.71
N THR A 66 7.84 6.34 0.96
CA THR A 66 7.18 7.52 1.51
C THR A 66 5.71 7.52 1.13
N ILE A 67 4.86 7.96 2.05
CA ILE A 67 3.42 8.13 1.83
C ILE A 67 3.09 9.60 2.01
N ASN A 68 2.53 10.21 0.96
CA ASN A 68 1.99 11.56 1.03
C ASN A 68 0.53 11.49 1.47
N PHE A 69 0.19 12.25 2.51
CA PHE A 69 -1.18 12.33 3.02
C PHE A 69 -1.49 13.75 3.51
N HIS A 70 -2.77 14.04 3.69
CA HIS A 70 -3.22 15.31 4.26
C HIS A 70 -3.41 15.14 5.77
N PRO A 71 -2.48 15.62 6.59
CA PRO A 71 -2.48 15.37 8.04
C PRO A 71 -3.63 16.06 8.76
N ASP A 72 -4.10 17.17 8.23
CA ASP A 72 -5.14 18.07 8.77
C ASP A 72 -6.57 17.65 8.39
N ARG A 73 -6.75 16.74 7.41
CA ARG A 73 -8.07 16.25 7.04
C ARG A 73 -8.77 15.60 8.23
N LEU A 74 -10.06 15.92 8.40
CA LEU A 74 -10.88 15.35 9.46
C LEU A 74 -11.53 14.03 9.03
N LEU A 75 -11.49 13.08 9.91
CA LEU A 75 -12.27 11.83 9.86
C LEU A 75 -13.71 12.11 10.29
N ALA A 76 -14.61 11.15 10.10
CA ALA A 76 -16.02 11.25 10.48
C ALA A 76 -16.26 11.54 11.99
N ASN A 77 -15.24 11.32 12.83
CA ASN A 77 -15.26 11.58 14.27
C ASN A 77 -14.49 12.85 14.66
N ASP A 78 -14.32 13.78 13.74
CA ASP A 78 -13.64 15.06 13.91
C ASP A 78 -12.15 14.96 14.35
N ARG A 79 -11.55 13.76 14.32
CA ARG A 79 -10.11 13.61 14.49
C ARG A 79 -9.39 13.90 13.19
N SER A 80 -8.26 14.61 13.23
CA SER A 80 -7.40 14.72 12.07
C SER A 80 -6.73 13.37 11.73
N VAL A 81 -6.37 13.18 10.46
CA VAL A 81 -5.63 11.99 10.01
C VAL A 81 -4.33 11.81 10.79
N ALA A 82 -3.60 12.91 11.04
CA ALA A 82 -2.37 12.87 11.85
C ALA A 82 -2.63 12.36 13.26
N ARG A 83 -3.66 12.87 13.93
CA ARG A 83 -4.03 12.44 15.29
C ARG A 83 -4.48 10.98 15.33
N ALA A 84 -5.22 10.54 14.31
CA ALA A 84 -5.64 9.15 14.22
C ALA A 84 -4.44 8.22 14.00
N LEU A 85 -3.48 8.61 13.14
CA LEU A 85 -2.25 7.86 12.92
C LEU A 85 -1.40 7.76 14.19
N ASP A 86 -1.25 8.86 14.93
CA ASP A 86 -0.51 8.91 16.19
C ASP A 86 -1.13 7.98 17.26
N GLN A 87 -2.46 8.03 17.41
CA GLN A 87 -3.17 7.26 18.42
C GLN A 87 -3.34 5.79 18.07
N ASP A 88 -3.68 5.50 16.79
CA ASP A 88 -4.03 4.15 16.35
C ASP A 88 -2.79 3.37 15.86
N GLY A 89 -1.69 4.07 15.53
CA GLY A 89 -0.46 3.49 14.95
C GLY A 89 -0.66 2.87 13.56
N VAL A 90 -1.81 3.12 12.91
CA VAL A 90 -2.21 2.49 11.65
C VAL A 90 -2.68 3.55 10.66
N TYR A 91 -2.08 3.54 9.48
CA TYR A 91 -2.57 4.34 8.35
C TYR A 91 -3.74 3.62 7.68
N ARG A 92 -4.95 4.18 7.82
CA ARG A 92 -6.17 3.58 7.31
C ARG A 92 -6.39 3.89 5.84
N SER A 93 -7.00 2.97 5.13
CA SER A 93 -7.34 3.12 3.71
C SER A 93 -8.45 4.16 3.50
N GLN A 94 -8.60 4.62 2.26
CA GLN A 94 -9.70 5.52 1.87
C GLN A 94 -11.08 4.88 2.04
N PHE A 95 -11.17 3.56 1.92
CA PHE A 95 -12.43 2.82 2.14
C PHE A 95 -12.85 2.81 3.62
N GLU A 96 -11.89 2.88 4.53
CA GLU A 96 -12.16 2.93 5.97
C GLU A 96 -12.45 4.34 6.46
N THR A 97 -11.83 5.34 5.84
CA THR A 97 -11.89 6.74 6.27
C THR A 97 -12.86 7.59 5.48
N SER A 98 -13.26 7.14 4.28
CA SER A 98 -13.98 7.93 3.28
C SER A 98 -13.27 9.22 2.86
N ILE A 99 -11.99 9.37 3.21
CA ILE A 99 -11.16 10.51 2.81
C ILE A 99 -10.46 10.19 1.50
N SER A 100 -10.68 11.02 0.49
CA SER A 100 -10.09 10.89 -0.83
C SER A 100 -9.28 12.14 -1.20
N ASN A 101 -8.17 11.93 -1.91
CA ASN A 101 -7.35 13.01 -2.48
C ASN A 101 -7.97 13.58 -3.77
N GLY A 102 -9.28 13.79 -3.78
CA GLY A 102 -9.99 14.45 -4.89
C GLY A 102 -10.85 13.56 -5.79
N GLY A 103 -10.78 12.22 -5.65
CA GLY A 103 -11.67 11.31 -6.39
C GLY A 103 -12.63 10.59 -5.45
N LEU A 104 -13.92 10.82 -5.55
CA LEU A 104 -14.96 10.11 -4.78
C LEU A 104 -15.20 8.69 -5.35
N THR A 105 -14.14 7.93 -5.62
CA THR A 105 -14.22 6.61 -6.29
C THR A 105 -13.93 5.45 -5.36
N ALA A 106 -13.70 5.71 -4.06
CA ALA A 106 -13.42 4.70 -3.03
C ALA A 106 -14.71 4.13 -2.42
N PHE A 107 -15.57 3.57 -3.26
CA PHE A 107 -16.80 2.86 -2.86
C PHE A 107 -16.87 1.51 -3.61
N PRO A 108 -17.63 0.52 -3.12
CA PRO A 108 -17.81 -0.76 -3.80
C PRO A 108 -18.31 -0.58 -5.24
N GLY A 109 -17.58 -1.12 -6.22
CA GLY A 109 -17.85 -0.97 -7.66
C GLY A 109 -17.29 0.30 -8.30
N GLY A 110 -16.72 1.23 -7.53
CA GLY A 110 -16.02 2.41 -8.05
C GLY A 110 -14.68 2.09 -8.72
N ASP A 111 -14.06 3.08 -9.36
CA ASP A 111 -12.79 2.88 -10.08
C ASP A 111 -11.68 2.39 -9.15
N ARG A 112 -11.58 2.98 -7.96
CA ARG A 112 -10.58 2.56 -6.95
C ARG A 112 -10.79 1.10 -6.55
N ASP A 113 -12.04 0.68 -6.36
CA ASP A 113 -12.37 -0.71 -6.04
C ASP A 113 -11.95 -1.68 -7.16
N ARG A 114 -12.18 -1.29 -8.42
CA ARG A 114 -11.75 -2.08 -9.58
C ARG A 114 -10.22 -2.19 -9.66
N TRP A 115 -9.50 -1.10 -9.44
CA TRP A 115 -8.03 -1.09 -9.44
C TRP A 115 -7.45 -1.95 -8.32
N GLU A 116 -7.99 -1.84 -7.12
CA GLU A 116 -7.51 -2.65 -6.00
C GLU A 116 -7.84 -4.14 -6.18
N ARG A 117 -9.00 -4.48 -6.75
CA ARG A 117 -9.32 -5.87 -7.11
C ARG A 117 -8.33 -6.42 -8.13
N ALA A 118 -7.98 -5.63 -9.15
CA ALA A 118 -6.99 -6.02 -10.15
C ALA A 118 -5.59 -6.18 -9.55
N LEU A 119 -5.19 -5.30 -8.62
CA LEU A 119 -3.87 -5.32 -7.99
C LEU A 119 -3.72 -6.46 -6.98
N PHE A 120 -4.75 -6.68 -6.14
CA PHE A 120 -4.70 -7.61 -5.02
C PHE A 120 -5.52 -8.89 -5.26
N ALA A 121 -5.91 -9.18 -6.51
CA ALA A 121 -6.72 -10.35 -6.89
C ALA A 121 -7.99 -10.52 -6.03
N GLY A 122 -8.61 -9.42 -5.61
CA GLY A 122 -9.80 -9.42 -4.76
C GLY A 122 -9.57 -9.74 -3.28
N ALA A 123 -8.34 -10.00 -2.84
CA ALA A 123 -8.02 -10.38 -1.45
C ALA A 123 -8.48 -9.34 -0.41
N THR A 124 -8.58 -8.06 -0.80
CA THR A 124 -9.01 -6.97 0.07
C THR A 124 -10.52 -6.73 0.09
N THR A 125 -11.29 -7.44 -0.73
CA THR A 125 -12.76 -7.22 -0.86
C THR A 125 -13.50 -7.44 0.45
N GLY A 126 -13.09 -8.42 1.26
CA GLY A 126 -13.70 -8.72 2.57
C GLY A 126 -13.42 -7.67 3.65
N LEU A 127 -12.34 -6.90 3.55
CA LEU A 127 -11.97 -5.86 4.52
C LEU A 127 -12.86 -4.60 4.41
N ARG A 128 -13.57 -4.45 3.29
CA ARG A 128 -14.37 -3.27 2.93
C ARG A 128 -15.82 -3.38 3.37
N SER A 129 -16.28 -4.58 3.72
CA SER A 129 -17.70 -4.86 3.99
C SER A 129 -18.10 -4.67 5.44
N ALA A 130 -17.17 -4.40 6.36
CA ALA A 130 -17.52 -4.14 7.75
C ALA A 130 -17.85 -2.65 7.93
N PRO A 131 -19.10 -2.28 8.26
CA PRO A 131 -19.44 -0.91 8.58
C PRO A 131 -18.64 -0.46 9.81
N PRO A 132 -18.22 0.83 9.88
CA PRO A 132 -17.40 1.36 10.98
C PRO A 132 -18.03 1.17 12.38
N SER A 133 -19.34 0.97 12.48
CA SER A 133 -20.06 0.74 13.72
C SER A 133 -19.85 -0.65 14.35
N ALA A 134 -19.41 -1.65 13.59
CA ALA A 134 -19.25 -3.02 14.11
C ALA A 134 -17.93 -3.25 14.88
N ARG A 135 -16.97 -2.32 14.82
CA ARG A 135 -15.67 -2.44 15.50
C ARG A 135 -15.59 -1.81 16.89
N ALA A 136 -16.57 -1.01 17.27
CA ALA A 136 -16.56 -0.32 18.58
C ALA A 136 -17.03 -1.21 19.75
N THR A 137 -17.62 -2.38 19.50
CA THR A 137 -18.24 -3.22 20.52
C THR A 137 -17.40 -4.42 20.99
N ALA A 138 -16.23 -4.66 20.42
CA ALA A 138 -15.39 -5.81 20.75
C ALA A 138 -14.22 -5.51 21.71
N ALA A 139 -14.15 -4.30 22.29
CA ALA A 139 -13.07 -3.88 23.18
C ALA A 139 -13.55 -3.50 24.59
N SER A 140 -14.62 -4.15 25.08
CA SER A 140 -15.04 -4.02 26.48
C SER A 140 -15.63 -5.35 26.95
N THR A 141 -14.75 -6.25 27.35
CA THR A 141 -15.00 -7.22 28.42
C THR A 141 -13.66 -7.71 28.96
#